data_43ba770edbb91d20e3f3cfb63589b96f
#
_entry.id   43ba770edbb91d20e3f3cfb63589b96f
#
_cell.length_a   1.000
_cell.length_b   1.000
_cell.length_c   1.000
_cell.angle_alpha   90.00
_cell.angle_beta   90.00
_cell.angle_gamma   90.00
#
_symmetry.space_group_name_H-M   'P 1'
#
loop_
_entity.id
_entity.type
_entity.pdbx_description
1 polymer ?
#
loop_
_entity_poly.entity_id
_entity_poly.type
_entity_poly.pdbx_seq_one_letter_code
_entity_poly.pdbx_strand_id
1 'polypeptide(L)'
;MKHERSSNFELLRLLCIFGILVMHTFAGIDTAASPGNMLANVFANSLFNTGVTCFILLSGYFGIRFDLKKLIGLDLMVIFFTVVGTVALGDFGSKDLIKSCIPVLSRRYWFITCYFVLCILAPFLNQMAERLEREHFRKLLLLLLLVFSLIPTLTTYDVMQDAGKGLAHFVMIYLL
;
A
#
# COMPACT_ATOMS: atom_id res chain seq x y z
N MET A 1 28.68 -0.78 2.88
CA MET A 1 28.55 0.68 2.80
C MET A 1 27.31 1.08 3.61
N LYS A 2 27.44 1.92 4.64
CA LYS A 2 26.28 2.55 5.30
C LYS A 2 25.69 3.53 4.28
N HIS A 3 24.50 3.23 3.77
CA HIS A 3 23.75 4.24 3.01
C HIS A 3 23.52 5.43 3.93
N GLU A 4 24.07 6.58 3.59
CA GLU A 4 23.69 7.82 4.24
C GLU A 4 22.17 7.99 4.11
N ARG A 5 21.50 8.16 5.24
CA ARG A 5 20.05 8.42 5.25
C ARG A 5 19.82 9.74 4.55
N SER A 6 19.20 9.71 3.38
CA SER A 6 18.82 10.92 2.67
C SER A 6 17.60 11.54 3.35
N SER A 7 17.79 12.70 4.00
CA SER A 7 16.72 13.43 4.71
C SER A 7 15.49 13.67 3.86
N ASN A 8 15.67 13.83 2.54
CA ASN A 8 14.56 14.10 1.62
C ASN A 8 13.59 12.94 1.51
N PHE A 9 14.09 11.69 1.47
CA PHE A 9 13.22 10.49 1.43
C PHE A 9 12.53 10.24 2.77
N GLU A 10 13.18 10.56 3.89
CA GLU A 10 12.52 10.47 5.20
C GLU A 10 11.41 11.52 5.35
N LEU A 11 11.65 12.75 4.88
CA LEU A 11 10.62 13.79 4.83
C LEU A 11 9.44 13.36 3.94
N LEU A 12 9.72 12.80 2.75
CA LEU A 12 8.67 12.30 1.85
C LEU A 12 7.83 11.21 2.53
N ARG A 13 8.45 10.27 3.23
CA ARG A 13 7.74 9.23 4.00
C ARG A 13 6.83 9.82 5.07
N LEU A 14 7.33 10.81 5.82
CA LEU A 14 6.53 11.49 6.85
C LEU A 14 5.33 12.23 6.25
N LEU A 15 5.53 12.93 5.14
CA LEU A 15 4.44 13.60 4.42
C LEU A 15 3.39 12.61 3.90
N CYS A 16 3.83 11.46 3.37
CA CYS A 16 2.93 10.39 2.93
C CYS A 16 2.12 9.83 4.10
N ILE A 17 2.76 9.53 5.25
CA ILE A 17 2.07 9.05 6.45
C ILE A 17 1.04 10.06 6.92
N PHE A 18 1.43 11.33 7.03
CA PHE A 18 0.53 12.41 7.42
C PHE A 18 -0.66 12.51 6.46
N GLY A 19 -0.40 12.49 5.15
CA GLY A 19 -1.46 12.51 4.14
C GLY A 19 -2.43 11.33 4.25
N ILE A 20 -1.92 10.11 4.48
CA ILE A 20 -2.76 8.92 4.70
C ILE A 20 -3.63 9.08 5.95
N LEU A 21 -3.08 9.61 7.05
CA LEU A 21 -3.87 9.88 8.27
C LEU A 21 -4.99 10.88 8.00
N VAL A 22 -4.69 11.99 7.32
CA VAL A 22 -5.70 12.98 6.92
C VAL A 22 -6.79 12.33 6.06
N MET A 23 -6.41 11.58 5.03
CA MET A 23 -7.37 10.89 4.16
C MET A 23 -8.29 9.96 4.94
N HIS A 24 -7.78 9.16 5.87
CA HIS A 24 -8.59 8.27 6.70
C HIS A 24 -9.50 9.02 7.68
N THR A 25 -9.06 10.16 8.21
CA THR A 25 -9.90 11.02 9.06
C THR A 25 -11.08 11.57 8.26
N PHE A 26 -10.83 12.06 7.04
CA PHE A 26 -11.89 12.59 6.18
C PHE A 26 -12.80 11.50 5.60
N ALA A 27 -12.31 10.26 5.43
CA ALA A 27 -13.15 9.14 5.00
C ALA A 27 -14.26 8.77 6.00
N GLY A 28 -14.11 9.12 7.28
CA GLY A 28 -15.13 8.94 8.32
C GLY A 28 -16.17 10.06 8.41
N ILE A 29 -16.04 11.13 7.63
CA ILE A 29 -16.96 12.26 7.65
C ILE A 29 -18.24 11.92 6.85
N ASP A 30 -19.40 12.23 7.43
CA ASP A 30 -20.66 12.10 6.71
C ASP A 30 -20.75 13.12 5.56
N THR A 31 -20.53 12.62 4.35
CA THR A 31 -20.55 13.43 3.13
C THR A 31 -21.96 13.87 2.71
N ALA A 32 -23.00 13.20 3.23
CA ALA A 32 -24.39 13.58 2.96
C ALA A 32 -24.85 14.74 3.84
N ALA A 33 -24.19 15.01 4.97
CA ALA A 33 -24.56 16.05 5.90
C ALA A 33 -24.38 17.46 5.34
N SER A 34 -23.38 17.71 4.48
CA SER A 34 -23.20 19.02 3.84
C SER A 34 -22.32 18.93 2.58
N PRO A 35 -22.51 19.86 1.60
CA PRO A 35 -21.62 19.98 0.44
C PRO A 35 -20.16 20.26 0.83
N GLY A 36 -19.91 20.95 1.94
CA GLY A 36 -18.58 21.21 2.47
C GLY A 36 -17.87 19.93 2.90
N ASN A 37 -18.58 19.01 3.56
CA ASN A 37 -18.04 17.71 3.94
C ASN A 37 -17.68 16.87 2.72
N MET A 38 -18.51 16.87 1.70
CA MET A 38 -18.25 16.19 0.43
C MET A 38 -16.98 16.77 -0.23
N LEU A 39 -16.87 18.09 -0.33
CA LEU A 39 -15.73 18.77 -0.93
C LEU A 39 -14.43 18.47 -0.16
N ALA A 40 -14.47 18.52 1.17
CA ALA A 40 -13.32 18.21 2.02
C ALA A 40 -12.85 16.76 1.85
N ASN A 41 -13.79 15.81 1.78
CA ASN A 41 -13.48 14.40 1.54
C ASN A 41 -12.84 14.19 0.16
N VAL A 42 -13.43 14.75 -0.89
CA VAL A 42 -12.91 14.66 -2.27
C VAL A 42 -11.52 15.28 -2.35
N PHE A 43 -11.32 16.46 -1.75
CA PHE A 43 -10.01 17.14 -1.74
C PHE A 43 -8.95 16.31 -1.02
N ALA A 44 -9.24 15.82 0.19
CA ALA A 44 -8.32 15.00 0.97
C ALA A 44 -7.94 13.70 0.20
N ASN A 45 -8.92 13.02 -0.38
CA ASN A 45 -8.67 11.82 -1.17
C ASN A 45 -7.84 12.12 -2.43
N SER A 46 -8.17 13.17 -3.18
CA SER A 46 -7.45 13.53 -4.41
C SER A 46 -5.98 13.90 -4.14
N LEU A 47 -5.72 14.58 -3.02
CA LEU A 47 -4.37 15.02 -2.67
C LEU A 47 -3.51 13.89 -2.09
N PHE A 48 -4.07 13.07 -1.22
CA PHE A 48 -3.30 12.14 -0.40
C PHE A 48 -3.40 10.67 -0.83
N ASN A 49 -4.23 10.33 -1.81
CA ASN A 49 -4.34 8.95 -2.33
C ASN A 49 -3.03 8.43 -2.92
N THR A 50 -2.13 9.32 -3.37
CA THR A 50 -0.81 8.97 -3.89
C THR A 50 0.19 8.52 -2.82
N GLY A 51 -0.11 8.71 -1.53
CA GLY A 51 0.79 8.39 -0.43
C GLY A 51 1.23 6.93 -0.43
N VAL A 52 0.30 6.00 -0.64
CA VAL A 52 0.59 4.55 -0.72
C VAL A 52 1.49 4.24 -1.92
N THR A 53 1.19 4.82 -3.08
CA THR A 53 2.01 4.68 -4.31
C THR A 53 3.45 5.14 -4.07
N CYS A 54 3.64 6.30 -3.41
CA CYS A 54 4.96 6.79 -3.04
C CYS A 54 5.72 5.83 -2.11
N PHE A 55 5.05 5.19 -1.15
CA PHE A 55 5.68 4.19 -0.30
C PHE A 55 6.20 3.00 -1.08
N ILE A 56 5.42 2.50 -2.03
CA ILE A 56 5.82 1.35 -2.84
C ILE A 56 6.93 1.73 -3.82
N LEU A 57 6.87 2.91 -4.46
CA LEU A 57 7.95 3.44 -5.30
C LEU A 57 9.27 3.58 -4.53
N LEU A 58 9.23 4.12 -3.32
CA LEU A 58 10.42 4.20 -2.46
C LEU A 58 10.94 2.80 -2.10
N SER A 59 10.05 1.84 -1.87
CA SER A 59 10.44 0.46 -1.61
C SER A 59 11.11 -0.19 -2.81
N GLY A 60 10.64 0.10 -4.03
CA GLY A 60 11.29 -0.32 -5.29
C GLY A 60 12.64 0.35 -5.50
N TYR A 61 12.72 1.67 -5.33
CA TYR A 61 13.96 2.43 -5.49
C TYR A 61 15.09 1.94 -4.57
N PHE A 62 14.80 1.65 -3.31
CA PHE A 62 15.80 1.12 -2.37
C PHE A 62 16.00 -0.39 -2.46
N GLY A 63 15.11 -1.11 -3.12
CA GLY A 63 15.06 -2.57 -3.18
C GLY A 63 14.73 -3.21 -1.84
N ILE A 64 13.62 -3.94 -1.77
CA ILE A 64 13.27 -4.71 -0.57
C ILE A 64 14.21 -5.90 -0.45
N ARG A 65 14.92 -5.98 0.67
CA ARG A 65 15.67 -7.19 1.06
C ARG A 65 14.78 -8.01 1.98
N PHE A 66 14.46 -9.22 1.56
CA PHE A 66 13.64 -10.13 2.37
C PHE A 66 14.36 -10.43 3.69
N ASP A 67 13.66 -10.17 4.79
CA ASP A 67 14.13 -10.47 6.14
C ASP A 67 12.94 -10.98 6.96
N LEU A 68 12.94 -12.28 7.23
CA LEU A 68 11.84 -12.94 7.94
C LEU A 68 11.61 -12.34 9.34
N LYS A 69 12.67 -11.94 10.03
CA LYS A 69 12.54 -11.34 11.38
C LYS A 69 11.81 -10.00 11.32
N LYS A 70 12.13 -9.17 10.33
CA LYS A 70 11.44 -7.89 10.12
C LYS A 70 9.99 -8.09 9.71
N LEU A 71 9.72 -9.09 8.87
CA LEU A 71 8.38 -9.41 8.41
C LEU A 71 7.50 -9.92 9.55
N ILE A 72 8.02 -10.82 10.39
CA ILE A 72 7.34 -11.28 11.63
C ILE A 72 7.16 -10.10 12.61
N GLY A 73 8.16 -9.25 12.77
CA GLY A 73 8.05 -8.06 13.62
C GLY A 73 6.96 -7.09 13.17
N LEU A 74 6.82 -6.90 11.85
CA LEU A 74 5.73 -6.12 11.28
C LEU A 74 4.37 -6.76 11.58
N ASP A 75 4.22 -8.06 11.36
CA ASP A 75 2.97 -8.78 11.61
C ASP A 75 2.57 -8.72 13.08
N LEU A 76 3.50 -8.97 14.00
CA LEU A 76 3.27 -8.86 15.45
C LEU A 76 2.84 -7.45 15.86
N MET A 77 3.45 -6.41 15.27
CA MET A 77 3.05 -5.02 15.53
C MET A 77 1.61 -4.78 15.07
N VAL A 78 1.25 -5.25 13.88
CA VAL A 78 -0.10 -5.12 13.33
C VAL A 78 -1.11 -5.88 14.18
N ILE A 79 -0.80 -7.12 14.59
CA ILE A 79 -1.63 -7.92 15.52
C ILE A 79 -1.86 -7.15 16.82
N PHE A 80 -0.79 -6.64 17.44
CA PHE A 80 -0.88 -5.89 18.69
C PHE A 80 -1.85 -4.72 18.57
N PHE A 81 -1.66 -3.82 17.59
CA PHE A 81 -2.52 -2.66 17.43
C PHE A 81 -3.96 -3.03 17.03
N THR A 82 -4.13 -4.11 16.26
CA THR A 82 -5.47 -4.57 15.86
C THR A 82 -6.23 -5.14 17.05
N VAL A 83 -5.57 -5.95 17.89
CA VAL A 83 -6.18 -6.51 19.11
C VAL A 83 -6.52 -5.40 20.10
N VAL A 84 -5.55 -4.51 20.37
CA VAL A 84 -5.78 -3.37 21.28
C VAL A 84 -6.93 -2.50 20.80
N GLY A 85 -6.98 -2.16 19.51
CA GLY A 85 -8.06 -1.36 18.93
C GLY A 85 -9.42 -2.08 19.03
N THR A 86 -9.46 -3.38 18.75
CA THR A 86 -10.70 -4.18 18.86
C THR A 86 -11.21 -4.22 20.30
N VAL A 87 -10.32 -4.42 21.28
CA VAL A 87 -10.69 -4.45 22.70
C VAL A 87 -11.11 -3.06 23.20
N ALA A 88 -10.40 -2.01 22.79
CA ALA A 88 -10.68 -0.63 23.23
C ALA A 88 -12.03 -0.10 22.73
N LEU A 89 -12.48 -0.55 21.57
CA LEU A 89 -13.80 -0.16 21.03
C LEU A 89 -14.98 -0.86 21.71
N GLY A 90 -14.74 -1.93 22.48
CA GLY A 90 -15.71 -2.57 23.37
C GLY A 90 -16.89 -3.32 22.69
N ASP A 91 -17.04 -3.21 21.40
CA ASP A 91 -18.13 -3.84 20.64
C ASP A 91 -17.55 -4.91 19.70
N PHE A 92 -17.16 -6.04 20.27
CA PHE A 92 -16.55 -7.13 19.50
C PHE A 92 -17.18 -8.49 19.82
N GLY A 93 -17.44 -9.26 18.75
CA GLY A 93 -17.76 -10.68 18.85
C GLY A 93 -16.50 -11.55 18.85
N SER A 94 -16.65 -12.82 19.25
CA SER A 94 -15.54 -13.80 19.21
C SER A 94 -14.87 -13.91 17.83
N LYS A 95 -15.64 -13.78 16.75
CA LYS A 95 -15.13 -13.80 15.37
C LYS A 95 -14.23 -12.60 15.06
N ASP A 96 -14.53 -11.41 15.61
CA ASP A 96 -13.74 -10.20 15.39
C ASP A 96 -12.41 -10.26 16.14
N LEU A 97 -12.40 -10.86 17.32
CA LEU A 97 -11.17 -11.10 18.07
C LEU A 97 -10.26 -12.11 17.32
N ILE A 98 -10.80 -13.20 16.79
CA ILE A 98 -10.02 -14.15 15.99
C ILE A 98 -9.43 -13.46 14.74
N LYS A 99 -10.23 -12.69 14.00
CA LYS A 99 -9.75 -11.92 12.84
C LYS A 99 -8.67 -10.90 13.21
N SER A 100 -8.71 -10.36 14.42
CA SER A 100 -7.70 -9.42 14.93
C SER A 100 -6.36 -10.07 15.20
N CYS A 101 -6.35 -11.37 15.52
CA CYS A 101 -5.12 -12.14 15.72
C CYS A 101 -4.45 -12.59 14.41
N ILE A 102 -5.16 -12.51 13.27
CA ILE A 102 -4.64 -12.91 11.96
C ILE A 102 -4.91 -11.81 10.90
N PRO A 103 -4.46 -10.57 11.12
CA PRO A 103 -4.85 -9.41 10.32
C PRO A 103 -4.42 -9.51 8.85
N VAL A 104 -3.28 -10.11 8.57
CA VAL A 104 -2.77 -10.32 7.20
C VAL A 104 -3.67 -11.31 6.44
N LEU A 105 -4.00 -12.45 7.03
CA LEU A 105 -4.85 -13.49 6.41
C LEU A 105 -6.31 -13.05 6.31
N SER A 106 -6.81 -12.32 7.31
CA SER A 106 -8.19 -11.81 7.30
C SER A 106 -8.40 -10.61 6.36
N ARG A 107 -7.33 -10.11 5.72
CA ARG A 107 -7.32 -8.93 4.85
C ARG A 107 -7.92 -7.68 5.51
N ARG A 108 -7.82 -7.59 6.84
CA ARG A 108 -8.37 -6.45 7.59
C ARG A 108 -7.72 -5.13 7.18
N TYR A 109 -6.43 -5.19 6.85
CA TYR A 109 -5.65 -4.07 6.31
C TYR A 109 -5.08 -4.47 4.94
N TRP A 110 -5.82 -4.17 3.88
CA TRP A 110 -5.45 -4.52 2.50
C TRP A 110 -4.01 -4.15 2.13
N PHE A 111 -3.56 -2.96 2.56
CA PHE A 111 -2.19 -2.49 2.32
C PHE A 111 -1.14 -3.43 2.93
N ILE A 112 -1.31 -3.77 4.22
CA ILE A 112 -0.36 -4.63 4.94
C ILE A 112 -0.32 -6.02 4.30
N THR A 113 -1.48 -6.57 3.92
CA THR A 113 -1.56 -7.87 3.24
C THR A 113 -0.78 -7.84 1.91
N CYS A 114 -1.02 -6.84 1.06
CA CYS A 114 -0.31 -6.69 -0.21
C CYS A 114 1.18 -6.45 0.00
N TYR A 115 1.56 -5.62 0.97
CA TYR A 115 2.96 -5.33 1.27
C TYR A 115 3.70 -6.56 1.81
N PHE A 116 3.05 -7.37 2.64
CA PHE A 116 3.60 -8.64 3.15
C PHE A 116 3.92 -9.60 2.01
N VAL A 117 2.99 -9.79 1.08
CA VAL A 117 3.20 -10.63 -0.10
C VAL A 117 4.27 -10.03 -1.01
N LEU A 118 4.28 -8.70 -1.20
CA LEU A 118 5.32 -8.02 -1.95
C LEU A 118 6.72 -8.28 -1.37
N CYS A 119 6.88 -8.22 -0.05
CA CYS A 119 8.16 -8.51 0.61
C CYS A 119 8.65 -9.94 0.33
N ILE A 120 7.75 -10.92 0.25
CA ILE A 120 8.08 -12.30 -0.10
C ILE A 120 8.48 -12.41 -1.58
N LEU A 121 7.80 -11.69 -2.47
CA LEU A 121 8.07 -11.68 -3.91
C LEU A 121 9.30 -10.84 -4.29
N ALA A 122 9.67 -9.86 -3.49
CA ALA A 122 10.71 -8.89 -3.83
C ALA A 122 12.07 -9.52 -4.24
N PRO A 123 12.59 -10.57 -3.62
CA PRO A 123 13.83 -11.21 -4.07
C PRO A 123 13.77 -11.72 -5.51
N PHE A 124 12.61 -12.28 -5.89
CA PHE A 124 12.38 -12.79 -7.25
C PHE A 124 12.20 -11.65 -8.25
N LEU A 125 11.49 -10.59 -7.87
CA LEU A 125 11.30 -9.40 -8.69
C LEU A 125 12.64 -8.68 -8.93
N ASN A 126 13.46 -8.53 -7.89
CA ASN A 126 14.79 -7.94 -8.00
C ASN A 126 15.68 -8.77 -8.94
N GLN A 127 15.71 -10.09 -8.76
CA GLN A 127 16.47 -10.99 -9.63
C GLN A 127 15.98 -10.94 -11.08
N MET A 128 14.68 -10.86 -11.29
CA MET A 128 14.09 -10.68 -12.63
C MET A 128 14.54 -9.34 -13.24
N ALA A 129 14.45 -8.24 -12.49
CA ALA A 129 14.87 -6.93 -12.96
C ALA A 129 16.36 -6.85 -13.31
N GLU A 130 17.22 -7.52 -12.53
CA GLU A 130 18.67 -7.60 -12.79
C GLU A 130 19.04 -8.46 -14.00
N ARG A 131 18.27 -9.53 -14.28
CA ARG A 131 18.56 -10.48 -15.36
C ARG A 131 17.93 -10.12 -16.70
N LEU A 132 16.85 -9.38 -16.71
CA LEU A 132 16.22 -8.96 -17.96
C LEU A 132 17.07 -7.91 -18.67
N GLU A 133 17.22 -8.07 -19.97
CA GLU A 133 17.78 -7.02 -20.82
C GLU A 133 16.96 -5.74 -20.70
N ARG A 134 17.62 -4.61 -20.71
CA ARG A 134 17.00 -3.29 -20.51
C ARG A 134 15.81 -3.05 -21.43
N GLU A 135 15.87 -3.53 -22.67
CA GLU A 135 14.78 -3.37 -23.63
C GLU A 135 13.56 -4.22 -23.27
N HIS A 136 13.77 -5.48 -22.85
CA HIS A 136 12.69 -6.37 -22.43
C HIS A 136 12.07 -5.89 -21.11
N PHE A 137 12.88 -5.40 -20.18
CA PHE A 137 12.38 -4.83 -18.93
C PHE A 137 11.51 -3.57 -19.19
N ARG A 138 11.97 -2.68 -20.08
CA ARG A 138 11.20 -1.50 -20.49
C ARG A 138 9.87 -1.87 -21.16
N LYS A 139 9.86 -2.87 -22.05
CA LYS A 139 8.63 -3.39 -22.68
C LYS A 139 7.67 -3.96 -21.63
N LEU A 140 8.18 -4.71 -20.65
CA LEU A 140 7.38 -5.22 -19.54
C LEU A 140 6.73 -4.08 -18.74
N LEU A 141 7.51 -3.05 -18.35
CA LEU A 141 6.97 -1.90 -17.62
C LEU A 141 5.90 -1.16 -18.42
N LEU A 142 6.11 -0.93 -19.72
CA LEU A 142 5.12 -0.29 -20.58
C LEU A 142 3.84 -1.11 -20.68
N LEU A 143 3.95 -2.44 -20.80
CA LEU A 143 2.80 -3.33 -20.81
C LEU A 143 2.03 -3.28 -19.50
N LEU A 144 2.72 -3.32 -18.35
CA LEU A 144 2.10 -3.22 -17.03
C LEU A 144 1.39 -1.88 -16.85
N LEU A 145 2.01 -0.77 -17.25
CA LEU A 145 1.40 0.55 -17.22
C LEU A 145 0.18 0.65 -18.15
N LEU A 146 0.24 0.04 -19.34
CA LEU A 146 -0.89 0.00 -20.24
C LEU A 146 -2.08 -0.73 -19.62
N VAL A 147 -1.85 -1.94 -19.09
CA VAL A 147 -2.90 -2.83 -18.57
C VAL A 147 -3.47 -2.34 -17.25
N PHE A 148 -2.61 -1.92 -16.31
CA PHE A 148 -3.04 -1.61 -14.94
C PHE A 148 -3.23 -0.11 -14.66
N SER A 149 -2.86 0.77 -15.60
CA SER A 149 -3.05 2.21 -15.42
C SER A 149 -3.83 2.84 -16.58
N LEU A 150 -3.35 2.73 -17.82
CA LEU A 150 -3.95 3.43 -18.95
C LEU A 150 -5.34 2.87 -19.30
N ILE A 151 -5.48 1.56 -19.44
CA ILE A 151 -6.76 0.93 -19.78
C ILE A 151 -7.83 1.24 -18.73
N PRO A 152 -7.61 1.04 -17.42
CA PRO A 152 -8.60 1.40 -16.40
C PRO A 152 -8.97 2.89 -16.41
N THR A 153 -8.00 3.76 -16.67
CA THR A 153 -8.25 5.21 -16.72
C THR A 153 -9.15 5.61 -17.90
N LEU A 154 -8.96 4.99 -19.06
CA LEU A 154 -9.70 5.33 -20.27
C LEU A 154 -11.07 4.64 -20.37
N THR A 155 -11.17 3.40 -19.88
CA THR A 155 -12.37 2.57 -20.05
C THR A 155 -13.22 2.46 -18.81
N THR A 156 -12.75 2.96 -17.66
CA THR A 156 -13.31 2.71 -16.34
C THR A 156 -13.39 1.21 -15.96
N TYR A 157 -12.81 0.34 -16.80
CA TYR A 157 -12.75 -1.10 -16.58
C TYR A 157 -11.45 -1.46 -15.86
N ASP A 158 -11.57 -1.85 -14.62
CA ASP A 158 -10.45 -2.34 -13.82
C ASP A 158 -10.29 -3.85 -14.00
N VAL A 159 -9.16 -4.27 -14.60
CA VAL A 159 -8.86 -5.68 -14.91
C VAL A 159 -8.88 -6.57 -13.66
N MET A 160 -8.43 -6.04 -12.51
CA MET A 160 -8.40 -6.78 -11.25
C MET A 160 -9.58 -6.50 -10.34
N GLN A 161 -10.42 -5.53 -10.68
CA GLN A 161 -11.57 -5.08 -9.88
C GLN A 161 -11.20 -4.72 -8.42
N ASP A 162 -10.01 -4.17 -8.23
CA ASP A 162 -9.46 -3.83 -6.92
C ASP A 162 -9.25 -2.30 -6.71
N ALA A 163 -9.66 -1.52 -7.69
CA ALA A 163 -9.49 -0.05 -7.71
C ALA A 163 -8.03 0.40 -7.47
N GLY A 164 -7.06 -0.36 -8.00
CA GLY A 164 -5.63 -0.11 -7.82
C GLY A 164 -5.10 -0.44 -6.42
N LYS A 165 -5.86 -1.16 -5.60
CA LYS A 165 -5.49 -1.54 -4.23
C LYS A 165 -5.00 -3.00 -4.13
N GLY A 166 -4.67 -3.62 -5.24
CA GLY A 166 -4.25 -5.02 -5.29
C GLY A 166 -2.75 -5.22 -5.41
N LEU A 167 -2.35 -6.49 -5.26
CA LEU A 167 -0.97 -6.92 -5.35
C LEU A 167 -0.35 -6.65 -6.74
N ALA A 168 -1.12 -6.81 -7.81
CA ALA A 168 -0.62 -6.57 -9.17
C ALA A 168 -0.18 -5.12 -9.35
N HIS A 169 -0.96 -4.18 -8.82
CA HIS A 169 -0.62 -2.76 -8.82
C HIS A 169 0.65 -2.47 -7.98
N PHE A 170 0.79 -3.13 -6.82
CA PHE A 170 1.99 -3.01 -5.98
C PHE A 170 3.24 -3.52 -6.71
N VAL A 171 3.15 -4.67 -7.39
CA VAL A 171 4.25 -5.23 -8.18
C VAL A 171 4.63 -4.30 -9.33
N MET A 172 3.65 -3.75 -10.05
CA MET A 172 3.90 -2.78 -11.12
C MET A 172 4.65 -1.55 -10.59
N ILE A 173 4.15 -0.92 -9.51
CA ILE A 173 4.77 0.28 -8.93
C ILE A 173 6.16 -0.03 -8.36
N TYR A 174 6.36 -1.22 -7.79
CA TYR A 174 7.63 -1.65 -7.24
C TYR A 174 8.72 -1.79 -8.31
N LEU A 175 8.34 -2.21 -9.53
CA LEU A 175 9.24 -2.39 -10.66
C LEU A 175 9.53 -1.10 -11.43
N LEU A 176 8.75 -0.03 -11.23
CA LEU A 176 8.95 1.31 -11.83
C LEU A 176 10.15 2.03 -11.21
#